data_4b8f51eac6c97d5bd365b7519c6e3043
#
_entry.id   4b8f51eac6c97d5bd365b7519c6e3043
#
_cell.length_a   1.000
_cell.length_b   1.000
_cell.length_c   1.000
_cell.angle_alpha   90.00
_cell.angle_beta   90.00
_cell.angle_gamma   90.00
#
_symmetry.space_group_name_H-M   'P 1'
#
loop_
_entity.id
_entity.type
_entity.pdbx_description
1 polymer ?
#
loop_
_entity_poly.entity_id
_entity_poly.type
_entity_poly.pdbx_seq_one_letter_code
_entity_poly.pdbx_strand_id
1 'polypeptide(L)'
;MRSEPAVSVVLAEDGVLLREGLVGLLERFGFHVAEAVGDADALVAAVRRHRPELLVTDIRMPPGHRDDGLRAAVRLRAERPDLAVVALSQYVVQDYAAELLDSSAGAGLGYLLKDRVADVAEFARTLRRVVDGATVIDPEVVRRLLRRRDDPMERLTPRELDVLALIAEGHSNTAIARALVVSEAAVGKHVGNILAKLDLPPSQDVNRRVLAVLAYLRGRG
;
A
#
# COMPACT_ATOMS: atom_id res chain seq x y z
N MET A 1 11.65 -5.14 -40.99
CA MET A 1 10.96 -4.99 -39.70
C MET A 1 11.55 -3.74 -39.04
N ARG A 2 10.80 -2.68 -38.89
CA ARG A 2 11.24 -1.53 -38.08
C ARG A 2 11.20 -2.01 -36.62
N SER A 3 12.37 -2.03 -35.98
CA SER A 3 12.43 -2.24 -34.52
C SER A 3 11.63 -1.12 -33.89
N GLU A 4 10.55 -1.44 -33.15
CA GLU A 4 9.90 -0.43 -32.33
C GLU A 4 10.94 0.16 -31.39
N PRO A 5 10.94 1.49 -31.17
CA PRO A 5 11.89 2.09 -30.26
C PRO A 5 11.72 1.45 -28.86
N ALA A 6 12.84 1.11 -28.25
CA ALA A 6 12.82 0.51 -26.92
C ALA A 6 12.24 1.51 -25.91
N VAL A 7 11.26 1.08 -25.11
CA VAL A 7 10.64 1.89 -24.05
C VAL A 7 11.72 2.34 -23.06
N SER A 8 11.86 3.65 -22.86
CA SER A 8 12.83 4.22 -21.94
C SER A 8 12.35 4.13 -20.49
N VAL A 9 13.19 3.58 -19.61
CA VAL A 9 12.85 3.29 -18.20
C VAL A 9 13.85 3.95 -17.26
N VAL A 10 13.36 4.55 -16.19
CA VAL A 10 14.13 4.81 -14.97
C VAL A 10 13.71 3.78 -13.93
N LEU A 11 14.70 3.13 -13.32
CA LEU A 11 14.50 2.13 -12.27
C LEU A 11 14.99 2.68 -10.92
N ALA A 12 14.19 2.54 -9.87
CA ALA A 12 14.58 2.89 -8.51
C ALA A 12 14.35 1.70 -7.57
N GLU A 13 15.44 1.22 -6.97
CA GLU A 13 15.46 0.08 -6.05
C GLU A 13 16.68 0.20 -5.14
N ASP A 14 16.50 0.17 -3.82
CA ASP A 14 17.60 0.32 -2.86
C ASP A 14 18.46 -0.95 -2.72
N GLY A 15 17.86 -2.12 -2.90
CA GLY A 15 18.55 -3.40 -2.90
C GLY A 15 19.46 -3.58 -4.12
N VAL A 16 20.77 -3.45 -3.95
CA VAL A 16 21.75 -3.51 -5.05
C VAL A 16 21.57 -4.74 -5.94
N LEU A 17 21.45 -5.93 -5.33
CA LEU A 17 21.33 -7.19 -6.09
C LEU A 17 20.03 -7.23 -6.92
N LEU A 18 18.92 -6.78 -6.32
CA LEU A 18 17.64 -6.74 -7.03
C LEU A 18 17.65 -5.69 -8.12
N ARG A 19 18.25 -4.52 -7.88
CA ARG A 19 18.41 -3.46 -8.89
C ARG A 19 19.15 -3.95 -10.11
N GLU A 20 20.33 -4.56 -9.94
CA GLU A 20 21.11 -5.12 -11.04
C GLU A 20 20.34 -6.24 -11.77
N GLY A 21 19.66 -7.11 -11.03
CA GLY A 21 18.82 -8.15 -11.62
C GLY A 21 17.68 -7.59 -12.46
N LEU A 22 17.00 -6.53 -11.99
CA LEU A 22 15.93 -5.85 -12.71
C LEU A 22 16.45 -5.13 -13.97
N VAL A 23 17.63 -4.49 -13.92
CA VAL A 23 18.26 -3.88 -15.10
C VAL A 23 18.46 -4.93 -16.18
N GLY A 24 19.16 -6.02 -15.88
CA GLY A 24 19.41 -7.07 -16.86
C GLY A 24 18.13 -7.72 -17.41
N LEU A 25 17.10 -7.85 -16.56
CA LEU A 25 15.79 -8.35 -16.96
C LEU A 25 15.11 -7.40 -17.94
N LEU A 26 15.02 -6.12 -17.61
CA LEU A 26 14.37 -5.11 -18.44
C LEU A 26 15.03 -5.02 -19.82
N GLU A 27 16.36 -4.96 -19.87
CA GLU A 27 17.12 -4.90 -21.12
C GLU A 27 16.90 -6.16 -21.99
N ARG A 28 16.91 -7.35 -21.38
CA ARG A 28 16.62 -8.62 -22.08
C ARG A 28 15.23 -8.63 -22.72
N PHE A 29 14.24 -7.94 -22.14
CA PHE A 29 12.88 -7.86 -22.65
C PHE A 29 12.64 -6.63 -23.52
N GLY A 30 13.70 -5.94 -23.96
CA GLY A 30 13.62 -4.86 -24.94
C GLY A 30 13.21 -3.50 -24.38
N PHE A 31 13.39 -3.30 -23.06
CA PHE A 31 13.36 -1.97 -22.45
C PHE A 31 14.76 -1.35 -22.47
N HIS A 32 14.84 -0.05 -22.47
CA HIS A 32 16.09 0.69 -22.32
C HIS A 32 16.16 1.35 -20.94
N VAL A 33 17.02 0.84 -20.06
CA VAL A 33 17.21 1.42 -18.73
C VAL A 33 18.14 2.64 -18.84
N ALA A 34 17.53 3.83 -18.83
CA ALA A 34 18.28 5.09 -18.95
C ALA A 34 19.11 5.39 -17.70
N GLU A 35 18.59 5.07 -16.52
CA GLU A 35 19.30 5.17 -15.24
C GLU A 35 18.66 4.24 -14.21
N ALA A 36 19.49 3.64 -13.33
CA ALA A 36 19.07 2.86 -12.19
C ALA A 36 19.64 3.46 -10.89
N VAL A 37 18.78 3.77 -9.94
CA VAL A 37 19.12 4.52 -8.72
C VAL A 37 18.68 3.79 -7.46
N GLY A 38 19.23 4.16 -6.29
CA GLY A 38 18.98 3.48 -5.02
C GLY A 38 18.22 4.30 -3.97
N ASP A 39 17.78 5.52 -4.29
CA ASP A 39 17.07 6.39 -3.35
C ASP A 39 16.08 7.32 -4.06
N ALA A 40 15.18 7.93 -3.28
CA ALA A 40 14.10 8.75 -3.80
C ALA A 40 14.58 10.10 -4.39
N ASP A 41 15.65 10.69 -3.87
CA ASP A 41 16.17 11.96 -4.37
C ASP A 41 16.85 11.76 -5.73
N ALA A 42 17.68 10.71 -5.85
CA ALA A 42 18.27 10.30 -7.11
C ALA A 42 17.21 9.91 -8.15
N LEU A 43 16.12 9.24 -7.73
CA LEU A 43 14.97 8.93 -8.58
C LEU A 43 14.37 10.19 -9.21
N VAL A 44 14.06 11.21 -8.40
CA VAL A 44 13.48 12.47 -8.90
C VAL A 44 14.44 13.14 -9.89
N ALA A 45 15.74 13.17 -9.60
CA ALA A 45 16.75 13.73 -10.47
C ALA A 45 16.87 12.97 -11.81
N ALA A 46 16.87 11.63 -11.76
CA ALA A 46 16.95 10.76 -12.94
C ALA A 46 15.75 10.93 -13.87
N VAL A 47 14.52 10.90 -13.33
CA VAL A 47 13.29 11.08 -14.13
C VAL A 47 13.24 12.44 -14.80
N ARG A 48 13.65 13.51 -14.12
CA ARG A 48 13.70 14.86 -14.69
C ARG A 48 14.75 15.00 -15.79
N ARG A 49 15.92 14.31 -15.63
CA ARG A 49 17.02 14.30 -16.59
C ARG A 49 16.69 13.53 -17.85
N HIS A 50 16.24 12.29 -17.69
CA HIS A 50 16.05 11.35 -18.80
C HIS A 50 14.67 11.43 -19.44
N ARG A 51 13.67 11.96 -18.73
CA ARG A 51 12.25 12.03 -19.14
C ARG A 51 11.74 10.68 -19.69
N PRO A 52 11.85 9.59 -18.91
CA PRO A 52 11.51 8.25 -19.40
C PRO A 52 10.00 8.13 -19.69
N GLU A 53 9.65 7.09 -20.47
CA GLU A 53 8.24 6.70 -20.68
C GLU A 53 7.69 5.91 -19.49
N LEU A 54 8.57 5.17 -18.80
CA LEU A 54 8.20 4.32 -17.65
C LEU A 54 9.12 4.58 -16.45
N LEU A 55 8.51 4.71 -15.31
CA LEU A 55 9.18 4.64 -14.01
C LEU A 55 8.83 3.30 -13.35
N VAL A 56 9.83 2.52 -12.97
CA VAL A 56 9.70 1.37 -12.08
C VAL A 56 10.36 1.71 -10.76
N THR A 57 9.62 1.70 -9.65
CA THR A 57 10.15 2.13 -8.36
C THR A 57 9.75 1.21 -7.22
N ASP A 58 10.68 0.91 -6.32
CA ASP A 58 10.32 0.42 -5.00
C ASP A 58 9.60 1.53 -4.22
N ILE A 59 8.66 1.14 -3.40
CA ILE A 59 7.92 2.04 -2.51
C ILE A 59 8.80 2.51 -1.37
N ARG A 60 9.59 1.60 -0.78
CA ARG A 60 10.37 1.84 0.44
C ARG A 60 11.85 1.98 0.13
N MET A 61 12.30 3.21 0.02
CA MET A 61 13.70 3.54 -0.26
C MET A 61 14.23 4.59 0.70
N PRO A 62 15.56 4.78 0.78
CA PRO A 62 16.13 5.94 1.45
C PRO A 62 15.54 7.26 0.93
N PRO A 63 15.52 8.33 1.75
CA PRO A 63 16.15 8.42 3.08
C PRO A 63 15.30 7.87 4.23
N GLY A 64 13.99 7.82 4.11
CA GLY A 64 13.07 7.48 5.21
C GLY A 64 12.78 5.99 5.35
N HIS A 65 12.98 5.18 4.31
CA HIS A 65 12.66 3.75 4.22
C HIS A 65 11.18 3.42 4.54
N ARG A 66 10.28 4.34 4.24
CA ARG A 66 8.83 4.19 4.47
C ARG A 66 8.05 4.16 3.16
N ASP A 67 7.78 5.31 2.62
CA ASP A 67 6.97 5.52 1.41
C ASP A 67 7.64 6.52 0.44
N ASP A 68 8.96 6.71 0.59
CA ASP A 68 9.69 7.76 -0.11
C ASP A 68 9.64 7.58 -1.63
N GLY A 69 9.78 6.34 -2.13
CA GLY A 69 9.66 6.04 -3.55
C GLY A 69 8.25 6.28 -4.09
N LEU A 70 7.22 5.93 -3.31
CA LEU A 70 5.83 6.19 -3.67
C LEU A 70 5.56 7.70 -3.78
N ARG A 71 5.95 8.47 -2.78
CA ARG A 71 5.78 9.93 -2.78
C ARG A 71 6.51 10.60 -3.93
N ALA A 72 7.73 10.12 -4.24
CA ALA A 72 8.46 10.58 -5.40
C ALA A 72 7.69 10.30 -6.69
N ALA A 73 7.14 9.10 -6.85
CA ALA A 73 6.35 8.71 -8.01
C ALA A 73 5.07 9.54 -8.15
N VAL A 74 4.31 9.74 -7.07
CA VAL A 74 3.09 10.57 -7.06
C VAL A 74 3.40 12.01 -7.45
N ARG A 75 4.46 12.60 -6.88
CA ARG A 75 4.92 13.94 -7.23
C ARG A 75 5.32 14.05 -8.69
N LEU A 76 6.09 13.09 -9.20
CA LEU A 76 6.54 13.07 -10.60
C LEU A 76 5.37 12.94 -11.58
N ARG A 77 4.34 12.17 -11.23
CA ARG A 77 3.11 12.08 -12.03
C ARG A 77 2.32 13.38 -12.03
N ALA A 78 2.28 14.11 -10.93
CA ALA A 78 1.66 15.44 -10.90
C ALA A 78 2.40 16.44 -11.82
N GLU A 79 3.74 16.33 -11.94
CA GLU A 79 4.57 17.12 -12.85
C GLU A 79 4.46 16.62 -14.31
N ARG A 80 4.24 15.31 -14.51
CA ARG A 80 4.19 14.62 -15.81
C ARG A 80 3.07 13.59 -15.83
N PRO A 81 1.85 13.99 -16.17
CA PRO A 81 0.69 13.07 -16.22
C PRO A 81 0.83 11.94 -17.27
N ASP A 82 1.73 12.10 -18.25
CA ASP A 82 2.07 11.12 -19.27
C ASP A 82 3.06 10.04 -18.81
N LEU A 83 3.66 10.19 -17.64
CA LEU A 83 4.61 9.22 -17.08
C LEU A 83 3.88 7.96 -16.63
N ALA A 84 4.15 6.84 -17.28
CA ALA A 84 3.73 5.52 -16.80
C ALA A 84 4.53 5.15 -15.54
N VAL A 85 3.86 4.63 -14.51
CA VAL A 85 4.50 4.28 -13.24
C VAL A 85 4.14 2.87 -12.81
N VAL A 86 5.13 2.08 -12.42
CA VAL A 86 4.96 0.80 -11.75
C VAL A 86 5.65 0.86 -10.39
N ALA A 87 4.86 0.79 -9.33
CA ALA A 87 5.35 0.66 -7.96
C ALA A 87 5.52 -0.82 -7.60
N LEU A 88 6.68 -1.17 -7.09
CA LEU A 88 7.00 -2.49 -6.56
C LEU A 88 6.93 -2.47 -5.04
N SER A 89 6.28 -3.45 -4.43
CA SER A 89 6.16 -3.55 -2.99
C SER A 89 6.48 -4.96 -2.51
N GLN A 90 7.19 -5.09 -1.40
CA GLN A 90 7.40 -6.39 -0.75
C GLN A 90 6.14 -6.87 -0.02
N TYR A 91 5.31 -5.94 0.44
CA TYR A 91 4.11 -6.23 1.21
C TYR A 91 2.92 -5.44 0.67
N VAL A 92 1.73 -5.98 0.88
CA VAL A 92 0.50 -5.25 0.55
C VAL A 92 0.25 -4.19 1.61
N VAL A 93 0.48 -2.93 1.28
CA VAL A 93 0.10 -1.77 2.09
C VAL A 93 -1.02 -1.02 1.37
N GLN A 94 -2.20 -1.04 1.99
CA GLN A 94 -3.43 -0.55 1.34
C GLN A 94 -3.40 0.95 1.07
N ASP A 95 -2.89 1.74 2.03
CA ASP A 95 -2.83 3.19 1.91
C ASP A 95 -1.95 3.63 0.73
N TYR A 96 -0.88 2.89 0.44
CA TYR A 96 0.00 3.16 -0.71
C TYR A 96 -0.69 2.92 -2.06
N ALA A 97 -1.48 1.84 -2.15
CA ALA A 97 -2.23 1.55 -3.37
C ALA A 97 -3.33 2.60 -3.63
N ALA A 98 -4.02 3.06 -2.58
CA ALA A 98 -5.03 4.10 -2.68
C ALA A 98 -4.41 5.45 -3.13
N GLU A 99 -3.32 5.88 -2.49
CA GLU A 99 -2.60 7.12 -2.83
C GLU A 99 -2.11 7.12 -4.28
N LEU A 100 -1.58 5.98 -4.75
CA LEU A 100 -1.12 5.84 -6.12
C LEU A 100 -2.29 5.86 -7.11
N LEU A 101 -3.42 5.21 -6.79
CA LEU A 101 -4.62 5.22 -7.62
C LEU A 101 -5.25 6.61 -7.73
N ASP A 102 -5.29 7.36 -6.64
CA ASP A 102 -5.83 8.73 -6.62
C ASP A 102 -4.99 9.68 -7.48
N SER A 103 -3.69 9.36 -7.69
CA SER A 103 -2.81 10.11 -8.59
C SER A 103 -3.09 9.83 -10.08
N SER A 104 -4.04 8.94 -10.42
CA SER A 104 -4.18 8.31 -11.74
C SER A 104 -5.01 9.11 -12.76
N ALA A 105 -5.02 10.43 -12.72
CA ALA A 105 -5.70 11.26 -13.74
C ALA A 105 -5.04 11.23 -15.13
N GLY A 106 -4.30 10.15 -15.50
CA GLY A 106 -3.55 10.12 -16.76
C GLY A 106 -3.11 8.72 -17.18
N ALA A 107 -1.88 8.64 -17.70
CA ALA A 107 -1.26 7.44 -18.25
C ALA A 107 -1.14 6.27 -17.25
N GLY A 108 -0.76 5.13 -17.75
CA GLY A 108 -0.76 3.84 -17.08
C GLY A 108 -0.12 3.77 -15.69
N LEU A 109 -0.71 2.91 -14.88
CA LEU A 109 -0.35 2.72 -13.49
C LEU A 109 -0.22 1.25 -13.15
N GLY A 110 0.86 0.87 -12.46
CA GLY A 110 1.04 -0.47 -11.91
C GLY A 110 1.30 -0.44 -10.41
N TYR A 111 0.67 -1.33 -9.67
CA TYR A 111 1.04 -1.68 -8.30
C TYR A 111 1.23 -3.19 -8.22
N LEU A 112 2.46 -3.64 -8.09
CA LEU A 112 2.83 -5.05 -8.12
C LEU A 112 3.58 -5.46 -6.85
N LEU A 113 3.43 -6.71 -6.46
CA LEU A 113 4.29 -7.30 -5.44
C LEU A 113 5.63 -7.72 -6.07
N LYS A 114 6.75 -7.54 -5.34
CA LYS A 114 8.09 -7.93 -5.80
C LYS A 114 8.17 -9.42 -6.18
N ASP A 115 7.36 -10.28 -5.58
CA ASP A 115 7.28 -11.70 -5.94
C ASP A 115 6.81 -11.93 -7.38
N ARG A 116 6.09 -10.97 -8.00
CA ARG A 116 5.66 -11.07 -9.40
C ARG A 116 6.79 -10.94 -10.41
N VAL A 117 7.93 -10.37 -10.00
CA VAL A 117 9.13 -10.30 -10.83
C VAL A 117 9.69 -11.68 -11.16
N ALA A 118 9.41 -12.70 -10.35
CA ALA A 118 9.83 -14.08 -10.59
C ALA A 118 9.23 -14.67 -11.90
N ASP A 119 8.01 -14.28 -12.28
CA ASP A 119 7.48 -14.56 -13.62
C ASP A 119 7.89 -13.42 -14.57
N VAL A 120 9.12 -13.52 -15.06
CA VAL A 120 9.78 -12.50 -15.85
C VAL A 120 8.99 -12.10 -17.10
N ALA A 121 8.40 -13.09 -17.79
CA ALA A 121 7.67 -12.85 -19.03
C ALA A 121 6.34 -12.11 -18.75
N GLU A 122 5.62 -12.50 -17.69
CA GLU A 122 4.39 -11.82 -17.28
C GLU A 122 4.69 -10.42 -16.76
N PHE A 123 5.78 -10.25 -16.00
CA PHE A 123 6.22 -8.95 -15.52
C PHE A 123 6.49 -8.00 -16.69
N ALA A 124 7.28 -8.41 -17.69
CA ALA A 124 7.56 -7.59 -18.87
C ALA A 124 6.29 -7.25 -19.68
N ARG A 125 5.35 -8.21 -19.84
CA ARG A 125 4.05 -7.93 -20.47
C ARG A 125 3.24 -6.90 -19.68
N THR A 126 3.26 -7.01 -18.37
CA THR A 126 2.58 -6.06 -17.48
C THR A 126 3.13 -4.66 -17.60
N LEU A 127 4.46 -4.50 -17.64
CA LEU A 127 5.10 -3.19 -17.86
C LEU A 127 4.65 -2.55 -19.18
N ARG A 128 4.59 -3.32 -20.28
CA ARG A 128 4.13 -2.81 -21.58
C ARG A 128 2.66 -2.36 -21.50
N ARG A 129 1.78 -3.16 -20.91
CA ARG A 129 0.38 -2.76 -20.71
C ARG A 129 0.25 -1.44 -19.94
N VAL A 130 1.11 -1.23 -18.93
CA VAL A 130 1.13 0.02 -18.18
C VAL A 130 1.62 1.18 -19.04
N VAL A 131 2.65 0.99 -19.86
CA VAL A 131 3.09 2.00 -20.84
C VAL A 131 1.98 2.34 -21.83
N ASP A 132 1.20 1.34 -22.26
CA ASP A 132 0.02 1.51 -23.14
C ASP A 132 -1.20 2.16 -22.44
N GLY A 133 -1.03 2.62 -21.20
CA GLY A 133 -2.07 3.34 -20.44
C GLY A 133 -2.94 2.48 -19.52
N ALA A 134 -2.68 1.17 -19.39
CA ALA A 134 -3.46 0.30 -18.52
C ALA A 134 -3.17 0.57 -17.03
N THR A 135 -4.20 0.42 -16.20
CA THR A 135 -4.04 0.30 -14.74
C THR A 135 -3.97 -1.17 -14.37
N VAL A 136 -2.85 -1.59 -13.76
CA VAL A 136 -2.61 -2.97 -13.35
C VAL A 136 -2.30 -3.02 -11.85
N ILE A 137 -3.19 -3.68 -11.09
CA ILE A 137 -3.02 -3.85 -9.65
C ILE A 137 -2.90 -5.35 -9.36
N ASP A 138 -1.93 -5.71 -8.53
CA ASP A 138 -1.78 -7.10 -8.08
C ASP A 138 -3.09 -7.60 -7.46
N PRO A 139 -3.59 -8.79 -7.86
CA PRO A 139 -4.83 -9.35 -7.32
C PRO A 139 -4.85 -9.48 -5.78
N GLU A 140 -3.69 -9.69 -5.15
CA GLU A 140 -3.60 -9.75 -3.69
C GLU A 140 -3.85 -8.37 -3.06
N VAL A 141 -3.35 -7.31 -3.70
CA VAL A 141 -3.61 -5.92 -3.28
C VAL A 141 -5.11 -5.60 -3.41
N VAL A 142 -5.72 -5.98 -4.55
CA VAL A 142 -7.17 -5.81 -4.76
C VAL A 142 -7.97 -6.55 -3.68
N ARG A 143 -7.64 -7.82 -3.40
CA ARG A 143 -8.31 -8.59 -2.36
C ARG A 143 -8.24 -7.91 -0.99
N ARG A 144 -7.10 -7.32 -0.63
CA ARG A 144 -6.95 -6.61 0.64
C ARG A 144 -7.69 -5.27 0.66
N LEU A 145 -7.68 -4.52 -0.44
CA LEU A 145 -8.47 -3.28 -0.58
C LEU A 145 -9.97 -3.54 -0.42
N LEU A 146 -10.47 -4.63 -1.02
CA LEU A 146 -11.87 -5.03 -0.90
C LEU A 146 -12.21 -5.47 0.53
N ARG A 147 -11.29 -6.17 1.22
CA ARG A 147 -11.49 -6.57 2.62
C ARG A 147 -11.56 -5.37 3.57
N ARG A 148 -10.91 -4.25 3.26
CA ARG A 148 -11.00 -3.01 4.07
C ARG A 148 -12.39 -2.41 4.07
N ARG A 149 -13.17 -2.55 2.97
CA ARG A 149 -14.58 -2.13 2.93
C ARG A 149 -15.47 -2.89 3.91
N ASP A 150 -14.99 -4.04 4.39
CA ASP A 150 -15.66 -4.91 5.36
C ASP A 150 -14.93 -4.93 6.72
N ASP A 151 -13.98 -4.02 6.99
CA ASP A 151 -13.33 -3.97 8.29
C ASP A 151 -14.35 -3.54 9.36
N PRO A 152 -14.69 -4.44 10.29
CA PRO A 152 -15.65 -4.12 11.33
C PRO A 152 -15.21 -2.93 12.22
N MET A 153 -13.91 -2.60 12.24
CA MET A 153 -13.38 -1.45 12.99
C MET A 153 -13.86 -0.11 12.41
N GLU A 154 -14.07 -0.01 11.08
CA GLU A 154 -14.59 1.20 10.43
C GLU A 154 -16.06 1.49 10.79
N ARG A 155 -16.78 0.49 11.31
CA ARG A 155 -18.16 0.65 11.83
C ARG A 155 -18.19 1.29 13.22
N LEU A 156 -17.05 1.38 13.89
CA LEU A 156 -16.96 1.95 15.23
C LEU A 156 -16.88 3.48 15.17
N THR A 157 -17.62 4.12 16.06
CA THR A 157 -17.48 5.58 16.25
C THR A 157 -16.16 5.91 16.94
N PRO A 158 -15.64 7.16 16.83
CA PRO A 158 -14.44 7.56 17.55
C PRO A 158 -14.50 7.23 19.04
N ARG A 159 -15.67 7.41 19.68
CA ARG A 159 -15.87 7.12 21.10
C ARG A 159 -15.82 5.62 21.42
N GLU A 160 -16.32 4.78 20.53
CA GLU A 160 -16.21 3.32 20.65
C GLU A 160 -14.78 2.84 20.46
N LEU A 161 -14.01 3.49 19.57
CA LEU A 161 -12.58 3.23 19.41
C LEU A 161 -11.79 3.60 20.67
N ASP A 162 -12.06 4.75 21.29
CA ASP A 162 -11.44 5.14 22.56
C ASP A 162 -11.69 4.10 23.65
N VAL A 163 -12.96 3.64 23.77
CA VAL A 163 -13.33 2.60 24.72
C VAL A 163 -12.61 1.29 24.43
N LEU A 164 -12.54 0.87 23.16
CA LEU A 164 -11.90 -0.37 22.75
C LEU A 164 -10.37 -0.33 22.96
N ALA A 165 -9.73 0.83 22.73
CA ALA A 165 -8.32 1.03 23.03
C ALA A 165 -8.01 0.81 24.51
N LEU A 166 -8.80 1.42 25.42
CA LEU A 166 -8.63 1.24 26.87
C LEU A 166 -8.94 -0.21 27.31
N ILE A 167 -9.86 -0.90 26.62
CA ILE A 167 -10.08 -2.33 26.86
C ILE A 167 -8.84 -3.14 26.45
N ALA A 168 -8.20 -2.81 25.32
CA ALA A 168 -7.00 -3.48 24.86
C ALA A 168 -5.78 -3.26 25.78
N GLU A 169 -5.75 -2.12 26.49
CA GLU A 169 -4.79 -1.84 27.55
C GLU A 169 -5.08 -2.56 28.87
N GLY A 170 -6.19 -3.31 28.95
CA GLY A 170 -6.56 -4.11 30.13
C GLY A 170 -7.41 -3.38 31.16
N HIS A 171 -7.92 -2.18 30.88
CA HIS A 171 -8.73 -1.41 31.82
C HIS A 171 -10.12 -2.03 32.10
N SER A 172 -10.57 -1.96 33.36
CA SER A 172 -11.93 -2.31 33.74
C SER A 172 -12.93 -1.22 33.32
N ASN A 173 -14.24 -1.55 33.26
CA ASN A 173 -15.25 -0.55 32.91
C ASN A 173 -15.25 0.66 33.88
N THR A 174 -14.98 0.44 35.16
CA THR A 174 -14.82 1.50 36.16
C THR A 174 -13.63 2.40 35.86
N ALA A 175 -12.49 1.83 35.46
CA ALA A 175 -11.30 2.60 35.07
C ALA A 175 -11.54 3.40 33.77
N ILE A 176 -12.18 2.79 32.77
CA ILE A 176 -12.58 3.44 31.52
C ILE A 176 -13.56 4.60 31.80
N ALA A 177 -14.56 4.38 32.65
CA ALA A 177 -15.51 5.41 33.00
C ALA A 177 -14.83 6.64 33.62
N ARG A 178 -13.84 6.44 34.47
CA ARG A 178 -13.01 7.51 35.04
C ARG A 178 -12.14 8.21 33.98
N ALA A 179 -11.46 7.44 33.15
CA ALA A 179 -10.57 7.98 32.13
C ALA A 179 -11.32 8.83 31.09
N LEU A 180 -12.53 8.41 30.72
CA LEU A 180 -13.32 9.06 29.69
C LEU A 180 -14.38 10.05 30.25
N VAL A 181 -14.43 10.21 31.58
CA VAL A 181 -15.37 11.09 32.30
C VAL A 181 -16.85 10.79 31.96
N VAL A 182 -17.23 9.51 32.05
CA VAL A 182 -18.58 9.02 31.77
C VAL A 182 -19.04 8.05 32.89
N SER A 183 -20.30 7.65 32.87
CA SER A 183 -20.81 6.62 33.81
C SER A 183 -20.39 5.20 33.36
N GLU A 184 -20.27 4.26 34.29
CA GLU A 184 -20.01 2.85 33.95
C GLU A 184 -21.13 2.25 33.10
N ALA A 185 -22.37 2.69 33.28
CA ALA A 185 -23.49 2.29 32.43
C ALA A 185 -23.28 2.73 30.95
N ALA A 186 -22.75 3.94 30.75
CA ALA A 186 -22.41 4.42 29.41
C ALA A 186 -21.28 3.59 28.79
N VAL A 187 -20.23 3.23 29.54
CA VAL A 187 -19.18 2.32 29.10
C VAL A 187 -19.77 0.97 28.71
N GLY A 188 -20.64 0.40 29.54
CA GLY A 188 -21.35 -0.86 29.26
C GLY A 188 -22.12 -0.82 27.93
N LYS A 189 -22.82 0.31 27.66
CA LYS A 189 -23.52 0.53 26.39
C LYS A 189 -22.56 0.59 25.20
N HIS A 190 -21.42 1.31 25.32
CA HIS A 190 -20.42 1.33 24.27
C HIS A 190 -19.84 -0.05 24.01
N VAL A 191 -19.51 -0.82 25.06
CA VAL A 191 -19.03 -2.21 24.91
C VAL A 191 -20.05 -3.07 24.18
N GLY A 192 -21.33 -2.97 24.52
CA GLY A 192 -22.41 -3.69 23.82
C GLY A 192 -22.46 -3.34 22.33
N ASN A 193 -22.41 -2.05 22.01
CA ASN A 193 -22.41 -1.58 20.63
C ASN A 193 -21.16 -2.06 19.85
N ILE A 194 -19.98 -1.99 20.47
CA ILE A 194 -18.72 -2.50 19.88
C ILE A 194 -18.88 -3.97 19.53
N LEU A 195 -19.35 -4.81 20.48
CA LEU A 195 -19.51 -6.24 20.23
C LEU A 195 -20.52 -6.53 19.12
N ALA A 196 -21.61 -5.77 19.02
CA ALA A 196 -22.59 -5.89 17.96
C ALA A 196 -22.01 -5.49 16.59
N LYS A 197 -21.28 -4.36 16.52
CA LYS A 197 -20.67 -3.86 15.29
C LYS A 197 -19.50 -4.74 14.78
N LEU A 198 -18.85 -5.46 15.70
CA LEU A 198 -17.81 -6.44 15.38
C LEU A 198 -18.36 -7.84 15.06
N ASP A 199 -19.69 -7.98 14.96
CA ASP A 199 -20.37 -9.26 14.71
C ASP A 199 -19.97 -10.36 15.72
N LEU A 200 -19.87 -9.99 17.00
CA LEU A 200 -19.54 -10.89 18.12
C LEU A 200 -20.79 -11.19 18.95
N PRO A 201 -21.64 -12.15 18.54
CA PRO A 201 -22.88 -12.48 19.24
C PRO A 201 -22.60 -13.08 20.63
N PRO A 202 -23.58 -13.07 21.54
CA PRO A 202 -23.46 -13.75 22.83
C PRO A 202 -23.05 -15.22 22.66
N SER A 203 -22.02 -15.64 23.42
CA SER A 203 -21.52 -17.00 23.44
C SER A 203 -21.18 -17.40 24.86
N GLN A 204 -21.37 -18.69 25.21
CA GLN A 204 -20.95 -19.25 26.49
C GLN A 204 -19.49 -19.78 26.45
N ASP A 205 -18.99 -20.08 25.26
CA ASP A 205 -17.70 -20.77 25.08
C ASP A 205 -16.51 -19.82 24.90
N VAL A 206 -16.77 -18.53 24.55
CA VAL A 206 -15.70 -17.58 24.23
C VAL A 206 -15.90 -16.22 24.90
N ASN A 207 -14.82 -15.64 25.37
CA ASN A 207 -14.83 -14.28 25.92
C ASN A 207 -14.82 -13.25 24.78
N ARG A 208 -16.00 -12.68 24.48
CA ARG A 208 -16.20 -11.70 23.41
C ARG A 208 -15.34 -10.46 23.56
N ARG A 209 -15.04 -10.05 24.80
CA ARG A 209 -14.16 -8.91 25.07
C ARG A 209 -12.74 -9.18 24.59
N VAL A 210 -12.26 -10.41 24.79
CA VAL A 210 -10.95 -10.84 24.25
C VAL A 210 -10.98 -10.86 22.73
N LEU A 211 -12.05 -11.37 22.12
CA LEU A 211 -12.17 -11.37 20.65
C LEU A 211 -12.17 -9.95 20.07
N ALA A 212 -12.83 -8.99 20.71
CA ALA A 212 -12.84 -7.59 20.30
C ALA A 212 -11.42 -6.98 20.38
N VAL A 213 -10.66 -7.28 21.43
CA VAL A 213 -9.25 -6.86 21.56
C VAL A 213 -8.39 -7.46 20.46
N LEU A 214 -8.54 -8.75 20.18
CA LEU A 214 -7.79 -9.41 19.11
C LEU A 214 -8.11 -8.82 17.72
N ALA A 215 -9.38 -8.48 17.47
CA ALA A 215 -9.79 -7.79 16.26
C ALA A 215 -9.14 -6.39 16.15
N TYR A 216 -9.15 -5.62 17.24
CA TYR A 216 -8.52 -4.31 17.32
C TYR A 216 -7.01 -4.35 17.08
N LEU A 217 -6.30 -5.30 17.67
CA LEU A 217 -4.85 -5.43 17.50
C LEU A 217 -4.46 -5.87 16.07
N ARG A 218 -5.30 -6.69 15.41
CA ARG A 218 -5.08 -7.09 14.01
C ARG A 218 -5.31 -5.96 13.00
N GLY A 219 -6.20 -5.02 13.32
CA GLY A 219 -6.47 -3.85 12.46
C GLY A 219 -5.40 -2.76 12.55
N ARG A 220 -4.46 -2.83 13.52
CA ARG A 220 -3.36 -1.85 13.72
C ARG A 220 -1.99 -2.34 13.28
N GLY A 221 -1.84 -3.57 12.83
CA GLY A 221 -0.62 -4.16 12.27
C GLY A 221 -0.70 -4.24 10.76
#